data_3ede4a01f8d8a15d9fbe9389d1a058e9
#
_entry.id   3ede4a01f8d8a15d9fbe9389d1a058e9
#
_cell.length_a   1.000
_cell.length_b   1.000
_cell.length_c   1.000
_cell.angle_alpha   90.00
_cell.angle_beta   90.00
_cell.angle_gamma   90.00
#
_symmetry.space_group_name_H-M   'P 1'
#
loop_
_entity.id
_entity.type
_entity.pdbx_description
1 polymer ?
#
loop_
_entity_poly.entity_id
_entity_poly.type
_entity_poly.pdbx_seq_one_letter_code
_entity_poly.pdbx_strand_id
1 'polypeptide(L)'
;MNNRRYRHRFLALSASILLGLSGLSSSAVDAAEVTVEQPAADTTVSQDTGNPSADTKEAAEGQTEGETTEPERIEPDAYFEPIQSNDTANWPQGPAVWAESAVVMDLDSGTFLYSKNMDVAKYPASITKILTTLIAIEHSRPSEKVTFSENAVYGIEQGSSNIGIRLGENLTMEDCLYGMMLESANEVCVAVAEHISGSVDAFVELMNQKAASLRCTNTHFTNPNGLPDENHYTTAHDMALIAQAAYNNATFRKVCQTTTYCIGKTNKCGEERWLSNHHKMLPDRDYTYEGCTGGKTGFTQAALNTLVTYAERNGRRLVCVSLRTNGRQIYTDTASLLDYGFNNFQNYS
;
A
#
# COMPACT_ATOMS: atom_id res chain seq x y z
N MET A 1 -31.81 33.73 45.06
CA MET A 1 -31.67 35.17 44.82
C MET A 1 -30.59 35.41 43.79
N ASN A 2 -31.00 36.14 42.75
CA ASN A 2 -30.27 36.79 41.67
C ASN A 2 -29.62 35.97 40.56
N ASN A 3 -30.42 35.91 39.49
CA ASN A 3 -30.04 35.79 38.07
C ASN A 3 -29.19 36.98 37.60
N ARG A 4 -28.20 36.74 36.77
CA ARG A 4 -27.81 37.66 35.70
C ARG A 4 -27.48 36.91 34.42
N ARG A 5 -28.37 37.06 33.41
CA ARG A 5 -28.18 36.72 32.00
C ARG A 5 -27.34 37.83 31.35
N TYR A 6 -26.30 37.47 30.55
CA TYR A 6 -25.68 38.38 29.59
C TYR A 6 -26.00 37.89 28.16
N ARG A 7 -26.78 38.73 27.46
CA ARG A 7 -26.98 38.66 26.00
C ARG A 7 -25.91 39.55 25.37
N HIS A 8 -25.12 39.01 24.41
CA HIS A 8 -24.37 39.82 23.45
C HIS A 8 -24.98 39.70 22.07
N ARG A 9 -25.28 40.90 21.52
CA ARG A 9 -25.80 41.13 20.17
C ARG A 9 -24.64 41.06 19.17
N PHE A 10 -24.82 40.35 18.08
CA PHE A 10 -24.00 40.50 16.90
C PHE A 10 -24.53 41.59 16.00
N LEU A 11 -23.66 42.55 15.66
CA LEU A 11 -23.90 43.55 14.62
C LEU A 11 -23.34 42.99 13.31
N ALA A 12 -24.19 42.95 12.29
CA ALA A 12 -23.79 42.71 10.91
C ALA A 12 -23.30 44.04 10.31
N LEU A 13 -22.15 44.01 9.67
CA LEU A 13 -21.67 45.09 8.80
C LEU A 13 -21.61 44.54 7.38
N SER A 14 -22.52 45.03 6.53
CA SER A 14 -22.50 44.88 5.08
C SER A 14 -21.66 46.02 4.47
N ALA A 15 -20.72 45.66 3.62
CA ALA A 15 -20.04 46.62 2.75
C ALA A 15 -20.16 46.13 1.29
N SER A 16 -21.01 46.82 0.55
CA SER A 16 -21.11 46.76 -0.89
C SER A 16 -20.04 47.65 -1.51
N ILE A 17 -19.32 47.17 -2.52
CA ILE A 17 -18.55 48.02 -3.46
C ILE A 17 -18.85 47.60 -4.88
N LEU A 18 -19.16 48.65 -5.66
CA LEU A 18 -19.68 48.71 -7.04
C LEU A 18 -18.55 48.63 -8.07
N LEU A 19 -18.85 47.95 -9.18
CA LEU A 19 -18.48 48.11 -10.59
C LEU A 19 -17.31 49.01 -11.01
N GLY A 20 -16.45 48.46 -11.84
CA GLY A 20 -15.63 49.16 -12.82
C GLY A 20 -15.44 48.27 -14.06
N LEU A 21 -16.26 48.50 -15.10
CA LEU A 21 -16.04 48.01 -16.47
C LEU A 21 -14.95 48.85 -17.13
N SER A 22 -13.97 48.22 -17.77
CA SER A 22 -13.28 48.77 -18.91
C SER A 22 -12.77 47.63 -19.79
N GLY A 23 -13.28 47.57 -21.02
CA GLY A 23 -12.86 46.63 -22.03
C GLY A 23 -11.53 47.01 -22.68
N LEU A 24 -10.94 46.04 -23.37
CA LEU A 24 -10.18 46.24 -24.62
C LEU A 24 -9.78 44.89 -25.24
N SER A 25 -10.32 44.72 -26.43
CA SER A 25 -9.75 44.16 -27.66
C SER A 25 -9.07 42.79 -27.69
N SER A 26 -9.69 41.99 -28.54
CA SER A 26 -9.20 40.78 -29.20
C SER A 26 -7.91 41.01 -29.99
N SER A 27 -6.99 40.06 -29.90
CA SER A 27 -6.10 39.74 -31.01
C SER A 27 -6.04 38.21 -31.16
N ALA A 28 -6.54 37.74 -32.28
CA ALA A 28 -6.38 36.38 -32.76
C ALA A 28 -4.90 36.13 -33.08
N VAL A 29 -4.39 34.98 -32.64
CA VAL A 29 -3.12 34.45 -33.13
C VAL A 29 -3.41 33.07 -33.70
N ASP A 30 -2.96 32.87 -34.92
CA ASP A 30 -3.10 31.73 -35.79
C ASP A 30 -2.73 30.40 -35.14
N ALA A 31 -3.57 29.41 -35.44
CA ALA A 31 -3.28 28.00 -35.19
C ALA A 31 -2.31 27.49 -36.28
N ALA A 32 -1.13 27.12 -35.88
CA ALA A 32 -0.23 26.32 -36.72
C ALA A 32 -0.51 24.84 -36.48
N GLU A 33 -1.04 24.20 -37.52
CA GLU A 33 -1.19 22.74 -37.63
C GLU A 33 0.19 22.09 -37.63
N VAL A 34 0.48 21.23 -36.63
CA VAL A 34 1.62 20.33 -36.67
C VAL A 34 1.08 18.93 -36.95
N THR A 35 1.26 18.48 -38.18
CA THR A 35 1.06 17.10 -38.60
C THR A 35 2.18 16.22 -38.06
N VAL A 36 1.83 15.23 -37.23
CA VAL A 36 2.74 14.17 -36.82
C VAL A 36 2.49 12.95 -37.71
N GLU A 37 3.47 12.58 -38.50
CA GLU A 37 3.52 11.36 -39.29
C GLU A 37 3.75 10.14 -38.36
N GLN A 38 2.88 9.13 -38.51
CA GLN A 38 3.08 7.79 -37.98
C GLN A 38 4.01 6.99 -38.90
N PRO A 39 4.98 6.23 -38.40
CA PRO A 39 5.62 5.20 -39.21
C PRO A 39 4.81 3.90 -39.19
N ALA A 40 4.64 3.38 -40.41
CA ALA A 40 3.91 2.16 -40.75
C ALA A 40 4.56 0.89 -40.15
N ALA A 41 3.68 -0.04 -39.75
CA ALA A 41 4.05 -1.40 -39.43
C ALA A 41 4.43 -2.18 -40.69
N ASP A 42 5.57 -2.83 -40.68
CA ASP A 42 5.95 -3.81 -41.70
C ASP A 42 5.86 -5.22 -41.10
N THR A 43 4.94 -6.00 -41.65
CA THR A 43 4.71 -7.41 -41.39
C THR A 43 5.42 -8.22 -42.45
N THR A 44 6.40 -9.03 -42.08
CA THR A 44 6.80 -10.16 -42.93
C THR A 44 6.93 -11.43 -42.10
N VAL A 45 6.01 -12.32 -42.38
CA VAL A 45 6.00 -13.75 -42.05
C VAL A 45 6.95 -14.45 -42.99
N SER A 46 7.87 -15.30 -42.50
CA SER A 46 8.41 -16.41 -43.27
C SER A 46 8.51 -17.66 -42.39
N GLN A 47 7.72 -18.63 -42.77
CA GLN A 47 7.88 -20.05 -42.44
C GLN A 47 9.09 -20.58 -43.22
N ASP A 48 9.92 -21.36 -42.59
CA ASP A 48 10.54 -22.47 -43.32
C ASP A 48 10.77 -23.69 -42.42
N THR A 49 10.43 -24.82 -43.00
CA THR A 49 10.44 -26.19 -42.51
C THR A 49 11.75 -26.86 -42.89
N GLY A 50 12.30 -27.73 -42.02
CA GLY A 50 13.29 -28.68 -42.47
C GLY A 50 14.21 -29.27 -41.41
N ASN A 51 13.86 -30.45 -40.91
CA ASN A 51 14.82 -31.43 -40.38
C ASN A 51 15.28 -32.38 -41.53
N PRO A 52 16.49 -32.92 -41.63
CA PRO A 52 16.81 -34.15 -40.93
C PRO A 52 18.26 -34.37 -40.45
N SER A 53 18.35 -35.21 -39.42
CA SER A 53 19.39 -36.15 -38.97
C SER A 53 20.67 -36.40 -39.80
N ALA A 54 21.83 -36.51 -39.09
CA ALA A 54 22.68 -37.73 -39.04
C ALA A 54 23.98 -37.52 -38.25
N ASP A 55 24.19 -38.45 -37.34
CA ASP A 55 25.43 -38.98 -36.74
C ASP A 55 26.79 -38.44 -37.16
N THR A 56 27.68 -38.17 -36.17
CA THR A 56 28.94 -38.88 -35.97
C THR A 56 29.62 -38.56 -34.62
N LYS A 57 30.29 -39.60 -34.15
CA LYS A 57 30.91 -39.88 -32.87
C LYS A 57 32.13 -39.03 -32.45
N GLU A 58 32.34 -39.02 -31.11
CA GLU A 58 33.59 -39.13 -30.35
C GLU A 58 34.64 -38.02 -30.43
N ALA A 59 34.81 -37.31 -29.28
CA ALA A 59 36.05 -37.36 -28.51
C ALA A 59 35.82 -36.72 -27.12
N ALA A 60 36.11 -37.50 -26.10
CA ALA A 60 36.17 -37.05 -24.71
C ALA A 60 37.46 -36.24 -24.51
N GLU A 61 37.35 -35.13 -23.73
CA GLU A 61 38.43 -34.71 -22.82
C GLU A 61 37.97 -33.47 -22.01
N GLY A 62 38.14 -33.55 -20.67
CA GLY A 62 38.37 -32.40 -19.82
C GLY A 62 37.12 -31.71 -19.25
N GLN A 63 36.43 -32.33 -18.28
CA GLN A 63 35.64 -31.60 -17.31
C GLN A 63 36.57 -30.79 -16.41
N THR A 64 36.72 -29.50 -16.69
CA THR A 64 37.02 -28.54 -15.66
C THR A 64 35.66 -28.10 -15.07
N GLU A 65 35.40 -28.51 -13.85
CA GLU A 65 34.32 -27.96 -13.02
C GLU A 65 34.52 -26.44 -12.94
N GLY A 66 33.79 -25.73 -13.77
CA GLY A 66 33.64 -24.28 -13.62
C GLY A 66 32.81 -24.04 -12.36
N GLU A 67 33.50 -23.64 -11.33
CA GLU A 67 32.89 -23.04 -10.14
C GLU A 67 32.02 -21.89 -10.61
N THR A 68 30.70 -22.10 -10.69
CA THR A 68 29.73 -21.03 -10.91
C THR A 68 29.72 -20.22 -9.62
N THR A 69 30.61 -19.24 -9.52
CA THR A 69 30.51 -18.20 -8.50
C THR A 69 29.19 -17.52 -8.71
N GLU A 70 28.24 -17.71 -7.75
CA GLU A 70 27.07 -16.85 -7.65
C GLU A 70 27.57 -15.40 -7.67
N PRO A 71 26.86 -14.48 -8.39
CA PRO A 71 27.28 -13.08 -8.40
C PRO A 71 27.34 -12.57 -6.96
N GLU A 72 28.45 -11.97 -6.59
CA GLU A 72 28.72 -11.43 -5.27
C GLU A 72 27.56 -10.50 -4.88
N ARG A 73 26.85 -10.88 -3.83
CA ARG A 73 25.68 -10.15 -3.35
C ARG A 73 26.16 -8.92 -2.60
N ILE A 74 26.01 -7.73 -3.21
CA ILE A 74 26.35 -6.45 -2.59
C ILE A 74 25.18 -6.01 -1.73
N GLU A 75 25.33 -6.07 -0.41
CA GLU A 75 24.36 -5.54 0.53
C GLU A 75 24.33 -4.00 0.45
N PRO A 76 23.12 -3.39 0.56
CA PRO A 76 22.99 -1.94 0.66
C PRO A 76 23.50 -1.42 2.03
N ASP A 77 23.84 -0.13 2.10
CA ASP A 77 24.32 0.51 3.35
C ASP A 77 23.38 0.27 4.53
N ALA A 78 22.08 0.26 4.26
CA ALA A 78 21.05 -0.03 5.26
C ALA A 78 21.24 -1.40 5.96
N TYR A 79 21.82 -2.39 5.29
CA TYR A 79 22.10 -3.70 5.90
C TYR A 79 23.05 -3.62 7.09
N PHE A 80 23.96 -2.66 7.08
CA PHE A 80 24.99 -2.46 8.13
C PHE A 80 24.56 -1.45 9.21
N GLU A 81 23.37 -0.85 9.09
CA GLU A 81 22.87 0.09 10.10
C GLU A 81 22.53 -0.60 11.42
N PRO A 82 22.69 0.10 12.56
CA PRO A 82 22.41 -0.45 13.88
C PRO A 82 20.97 -0.93 14.05
N ILE A 83 20.81 -2.04 14.75
CA ILE A 83 19.52 -2.59 15.15
C ILE A 83 19.31 -2.23 16.62
N GLN A 84 18.42 -1.27 16.89
CA GLN A 84 18.26 -0.68 18.23
C GLN A 84 17.79 -1.71 19.28
N SER A 85 17.00 -2.71 18.89
CA SER A 85 16.61 -3.79 19.80
C SER A 85 17.80 -4.63 20.28
N ASN A 86 18.92 -4.65 19.55
CA ASN A 86 20.13 -5.38 19.95
C ASN A 86 20.87 -4.73 21.13
N ASP A 87 20.60 -3.45 21.42
CA ASP A 87 21.17 -2.72 22.57
C ASP A 87 20.40 -3.02 23.87
N THR A 88 19.27 -3.72 23.79
CA THR A 88 18.47 -4.08 24.99
C THR A 88 19.13 -5.21 25.73
N ALA A 89 19.42 -4.99 27.02
CA ALA A 89 20.07 -6.00 27.85
C ALA A 89 19.26 -7.31 27.93
N ASN A 90 19.93 -8.44 27.69
CA ASN A 90 19.35 -9.80 27.65
C ASN A 90 18.32 -10.01 26.51
N TRP A 91 18.27 -9.13 25.53
CA TRP A 91 17.43 -9.29 24.34
C TRP A 91 18.18 -10.14 23.29
N PRO A 92 17.51 -11.07 22.60
CA PRO A 92 18.15 -11.82 21.51
C PRO A 92 18.65 -10.88 20.41
N GLN A 93 19.79 -11.21 19.80
CA GLN A 93 20.31 -10.46 18.67
C GLN A 93 19.44 -10.68 17.43
N GLY A 94 18.90 -9.60 16.87
CA GLY A 94 18.07 -9.62 15.67
C GLY A 94 18.89 -9.71 14.39
N PRO A 95 18.32 -10.24 13.29
CA PRO A 95 19.01 -10.35 12.00
C PRO A 95 19.23 -8.98 11.36
N ALA A 96 20.33 -8.82 10.63
CA ALA A 96 20.50 -7.70 9.70
C ALA A 96 19.56 -7.86 8.50
N VAL A 97 18.95 -6.75 8.05
CA VAL A 97 18.00 -6.71 6.94
C VAL A 97 18.28 -5.54 6.02
N TRP A 98 17.85 -5.64 4.76
CA TRP A 98 18.01 -4.58 3.74
C TRP A 98 17.01 -3.44 3.92
N ALA A 99 15.93 -3.66 4.65
CA ALA A 99 14.98 -2.60 4.96
C ALA A 99 15.67 -1.46 5.73
N GLU A 100 15.47 -0.22 5.30
CA GLU A 100 15.99 0.95 6.01
C GLU A 100 15.32 1.13 7.39
N SER A 101 14.04 0.78 7.50
CA SER A 101 13.32 0.76 8.77
C SER A 101 12.49 -0.51 8.88
N ALA A 102 12.54 -1.17 10.04
CA ALA A 102 11.75 -2.38 10.27
C ALA A 102 11.40 -2.57 11.75
N VAL A 103 10.25 -3.20 11.98
CA VAL A 103 9.82 -3.67 13.31
C VAL A 103 9.17 -5.03 13.23
N VAL A 104 9.26 -5.79 14.31
CA VAL A 104 8.36 -6.91 14.62
C VAL A 104 7.67 -6.59 15.94
N MET A 105 6.34 -6.66 15.94
CA MET A 105 5.53 -6.42 17.12
C MET A 105 4.61 -7.60 17.39
N ASP A 106 4.54 -8.00 18.65
CA ASP A 106 3.54 -8.95 19.14
C ASP A 106 2.17 -8.25 19.21
N LEU A 107 1.20 -8.77 18.46
CA LEU A 107 -0.10 -8.13 18.31
C LEU A 107 -0.97 -8.17 19.57
N ASP A 108 -0.73 -9.13 20.45
CA ASP A 108 -1.52 -9.29 21.66
C ASP A 108 -1.04 -8.37 22.78
N SER A 109 0.26 -8.28 22.97
CA SER A 109 0.87 -7.44 24.02
C SER A 109 1.20 -6.02 23.56
N GLY A 110 1.34 -5.78 22.23
CA GLY A 110 1.86 -4.53 21.68
C GLY A 110 3.38 -4.35 21.88
N THR A 111 4.08 -5.42 22.30
CA THR A 111 5.53 -5.35 22.55
C THR A 111 6.30 -5.39 21.23
N PHE A 112 7.21 -4.44 21.03
CA PHE A 112 8.16 -4.47 19.93
C PHE A 112 9.28 -5.45 20.25
N LEU A 113 9.41 -6.50 19.43
CA LEU A 113 10.39 -7.56 19.58
C LEU A 113 11.68 -7.26 18.83
N TYR A 114 11.55 -6.54 17.72
CA TYR A 114 12.63 -6.09 16.86
C TYR A 114 12.39 -4.63 16.48
N SER A 115 13.46 -3.83 16.47
CA SER A 115 13.42 -2.45 16.02
C SER A 115 14.72 -2.06 15.31
N LYS A 116 14.55 -1.51 14.12
CA LYS A 116 15.58 -0.88 13.30
C LYS A 116 15.03 0.41 12.74
N ASN A 117 15.60 1.56 13.10
CA ASN A 117 15.16 2.89 12.65
C ASN A 117 13.64 3.08 12.74
N MET A 118 13.03 2.52 13.81
CA MET A 118 11.57 2.36 13.89
C MET A 118 10.82 3.68 13.87
N ASP A 119 11.42 4.78 14.34
CA ASP A 119 10.80 6.11 14.43
C ASP A 119 11.23 7.05 13.29
N VAL A 120 12.01 6.57 12.33
CA VAL A 120 12.42 7.35 11.16
C VAL A 120 11.30 7.43 10.15
N ALA A 121 10.90 8.67 9.79
CA ALA A 121 9.84 8.91 8.82
C ALA A 121 10.22 8.38 7.43
N LYS A 122 9.29 7.68 6.79
CA LYS A 122 9.40 7.09 5.45
C LYS A 122 8.09 7.27 4.69
N TYR A 123 8.16 7.25 3.37
CA TYR A 123 6.97 7.16 2.52
C TYR A 123 6.33 5.78 2.65
N PRO A 124 5.03 5.70 3.00
CA PRO A 124 4.35 4.41 3.17
C PRO A 124 4.00 3.70 1.86
N ALA A 125 3.80 4.44 0.77
CA ALA A 125 3.13 3.91 -0.42
C ALA A 125 1.78 3.27 -0.05
N SER A 126 1.37 2.21 -0.76
CA SER A 126 0.05 1.60 -0.61
C SER A 126 -0.22 0.85 0.71
N ILE A 127 0.75 0.75 1.64
CA ILE A 127 0.42 0.27 3.00
C ILE A 127 -0.48 1.27 3.75
N THR A 128 -0.57 2.53 3.31
CA THR A 128 -1.58 3.53 3.69
C THR A 128 -3.00 2.96 3.69
N LYS A 129 -3.30 2.07 2.72
CA LYS A 129 -4.63 1.47 2.55
C LYS A 129 -5.08 0.59 3.72
N ILE A 130 -4.17 0.20 4.61
CA ILE A 130 -4.53 -0.48 5.87
C ILE A 130 -5.41 0.44 6.72
N LEU A 131 -5.01 1.71 6.89
CA LEU A 131 -5.80 2.68 7.65
C LEU A 131 -7.08 3.05 6.91
N THR A 132 -7.02 3.28 5.61
CA THR A 132 -8.19 3.57 4.77
C THR A 132 -9.24 2.45 4.88
N THR A 133 -8.80 1.19 4.81
CA THR A 133 -9.67 0.02 4.95
C THR A 133 -10.25 -0.08 6.36
N LEU A 134 -9.46 0.17 7.39
CA LEU A 134 -9.95 0.17 8.78
C LEU A 134 -11.06 1.21 8.98
N ILE A 135 -10.82 2.45 8.53
CA ILE A 135 -11.81 3.53 8.63
C ILE A 135 -13.08 3.17 7.82
N ALA A 136 -12.93 2.61 6.62
CA ALA A 136 -14.06 2.16 5.82
C ALA A 136 -14.92 1.13 6.56
N ILE A 137 -14.31 0.16 7.23
CA ILE A 137 -15.02 -0.84 8.02
C ILE A 137 -15.73 -0.23 9.23
N GLU A 138 -15.10 0.75 9.90
CA GLU A 138 -15.64 1.38 11.09
C GLU A 138 -16.83 2.32 10.79
N HIS A 139 -16.88 2.92 9.60
CA HIS A 139 -17.84 3.96 9.23
C HIS A 139 -18.92 3.55 8.22
N SER A 140 -18.92 2.29 7.78
CA SER A 140 -19.87 1.82 6.79
C SER A 140 -20.32 0.38 7.04
N ARG A 141 -21.34 -0.04 6.30
CA ARG A 141 -21.80 -1.44 6.27
C ARG A 141 -21.34 -2.12 4.96
N PRO A 142 -21.01 -3.41 4.97
CA PRO A 142 -20.54 -4.12 3.79
C PRO A 142 -21.46 -4.01 2.56
N SER A 143 -22.78 -3.90 2.77
CA SER A 143 -23.79 -3.82 1.72
C SER A 143 -24.04 -2.41 1.18
N GLU A 144 -23.43 -1.37 1.73
CA GLU A 144 -23.59 0.00 1.24
C GLU A 144 -23.04 0.11 -0.18
N LYS A 145 -23.73 0.92 -1.00
CA LYS A 145 -23.32 1.15 -2.40
C LYS A 145 -22.42 2.37 -2.49
N VAL A 146 -21.21 2.17 -2.92
CA VAL A 146 -20.24 3.22 -3.23
C VAL A 146 -20.37 3.55 -4.72
N THR A 147 -20.65 4.81 -5.04
CA THR A 147 -20.74 5.30 -6.41
C THR A 147 -19.45 6.02 -6.78
N PHE A 148 -18.88 5.66 -7.92
CA PHE A 148 -17.61 6.23 -8.38
C PHE A 148 -17.81 7.54 -9.12
N SER A 149 -17.28 8.62 -8.56
CA SER A 149 -17.29 9.97 -9.11
C SER A 149 -16.28 10.13 -10.26
N GLU A 150 -16.35 11.27 -10.93
CA GLU A 150 -15.35 11.68 -11.92
C GLU A 150 -13.95 11.80 -11.30
N ASN A 151 -13.84 12.37 -10.10
CA ASN A 151 -12.59 12.48 -9.36
C ASN A 151 -12.01 11.11 -9.02
N ALA A 152 -12.83 10.16 -8.56
CA ALA A 152 -12.37 8.81 -8.24
C ALA A 152 -11.81 8.08 -9.48
N VAL A 153 -12.47 8.22 -10.64
CA VAL A 153 -12.10 7.47 -11.84
C VAL A 153 -10.96 8.12 -12.63
N TYR A 154 -10.96 9.46 -12.75
CA TYR A 154 -10.02 10.20 -13.59
C TYR A 154 -9.02 11.06 -12.82
N GLY A 155 -9.22 11.26 -11.51
CA GLY A 155 -8.31 12.03 -10.65
C GLY A 155 -7.11 11.26 -10.15
N ILE A 156 -7.03 9.94 -10.38
CA ILE A 156 -5.87 9.13 -9.99
C ILE A 156 -4.74 9.26 -11.02
N GLU A 157 -3.50 9.09 -10.56
CA GLU A 157 -2.33 9.12 -11.43
C GLU A 157 -2.40 8.02 -12.50
N GLN A 158 -2.14 8.40 -13.76
CA GLN A 158 -2.18 7.48 -14.88
C GLN A 158 -1.12 6.36 -14.70
N GLY A 159 -1.52 5.12 -14.91
CA GLY A 159 -0.64 3.95 -14.73
C GLY A 159 -0.52 3.47 -13.28
N SER A 160 -1.16 4.16 -12.32
CA SER A 160 -1.24 3.66 -10.95
C SER A 160 -2.24 2.50 -10.80
N SER A 161 -2.13 1.74 -9.68
CA SER A 161 -2.96 0.55 -9.44
C SER A 161 -4.46 0.89 -9.46
N ASN A 162 -5.24 0.15 -10.28
CA ASN A 162 -6.68 0.29 -10.40
C ASN A 162 -7.32 -1.04 -10.83
N ILE A 163 -8.64 -1.16 -10.73
CA ILE A 163 -9.44 -2.31 -11.18
C ILE A 163 -10.38 -1.98 -12.34
N GLY A 164 -10.15 -0.86 -13.01
CA GLY A 164 -10.85 -0.46 -14.24
C GLY A 164 -12.30 -0.06 -14.02
N ILE A 165 -12.59 0.71 -12.98
CA ILE A 165 -13.92 1.20 -12.66
C ILE A 165 -14.34 2.30 -13.65
N ARG A 166 -15.62 2.36 -13.96
CA ARG A 166 -16.21 3.35 -14.87
C ARG A 166 -16.97 4.43 -14.10
N LEU A 167 -17.03 5.62 -14.65
CA LEU A 167 -17.80 6.75 -14.08
C LEU A 167 -19.26 6.34 -13.80
N GLY A 168 -19.71 6.59 -12.58
CA GLY A 168 -21.05 6.24 -12.09
C GLY A 168 -21.28 4.73 -11.91
N GLU A 169 -20.23 3.94 -11.89
CA GLU A 169 -20.29 2.54 -11.48
C GLU A 169 -20.54 2.43 -9.98
N ASN A 170 -21.25 1.39 -9.57
CA ASN A 170 -21.55 1.11 -8.17
C ASN A 170 -20.93 -0.23 -7.77
N LEU A 171 -20.16 -0.21 -6.71
CA LEU A 171 -19.72 -1.41 -5.98
C LEU A 171 -20.35 -1.44 -4.60
N THR A 172 -20.39 -2.61 -3.97
CA THR A 172 -20.65 -2.69 -2.54
C THR A 172 -19.41 -2.23 -1.77
N MET A 173 -19.57 -1.78 -0.53
CA MET A 173 -18.42 -1.48 0.33
C MET A 173 -17.54 -2.72 0.51
N GLU A 174 -18.12 -3.92 0.62
CA GLU A 174 -17.36 -5.18 0.67
C GLU A 174 -16.47 -5.34 -0.57
N ASP A 175 -16.98 -5.12 -1.79
CA ASP A 175 -16.18 -5.16 -3.02
C ASP A 175 -15.05 -4.12 -2.98
N CYS A 176 -15.33 -2.93 -2.44
CA CYS A 176 -14.32 -1.87 -2.29
C CYS A 176 -13.19 -2.28 -1.33
N LEU A 177 -13.51 -2.92 -0.19
CA LEU A 177 -12.50 -3.40 0.76
C LEU A 177 -11.55 -4.40 0.08
N TYR A 178 -12.09 -5.34 -0.70
CA TYR A 178 -11.28 -6.28 -1.48
C TYR A 178 -10.49 -5.58 -2.59
N GLY A 179 -11.07 -4.63 -3.31
CA GLY A 179 -10.38 -3.85 -4.34
C GLY A 179 -9.16 -3.11 -3.77
N MET A 180 -9.32 -2.46 -2.62
CA MET A 180 -8.23 -1.73 -1.94
C MET A 180 -7.11 -2.66 -1.45
N MET A 181 -7.46 -3.80 -0.85
CA MET A 181 -6.47 -4.65 -0.19
C MET A 181 -5.79 -5.63 -1.15
N LEU A 182 -6.51 -6.24 -2.10
CA LEU A 182 -5.97 -7.24 -3.00
C LEU A 182 -5.23 -6.61 -4.19
N GLU A 183 -5.92 -5.73 -4.94
CA GLU A 183 -5.37 -5.10 -6.16
C GLU A 183 -4.77 -3.72 -5.90
N SER A 184 -4.85 -3.24 -4.67
CA SER A 184 -4.33 -1.91 -4.33
C SER A 184 -4.99 -0.75 -5.11
N ALA A 185 -6.27 -0.91 -5.49
CA ALA A 185 -7.00 0.00 -6.36
C ALA A 185 -7.09 1.42 -5.78
N ASN A 186 -6.48 2.40 -6.46
CA ASN A 186 -6.40 3.78 -5.99
C ASN A 186 -7.73 4.52 -6.16
N GLU A 187 -8.42 4.31 -7.29
CA GLU A 187 -9.74 4.89 -7.56
C GLU A 187 -10.77 4.44 -6.52
N VAL A 188 -10.64 3.22 -6.02
CA VAL A 188 -11.52 2.69 -4.97
C VAL A 188 -11.29 3.44 -3.65
N CYS A 189 -10.03 3.76 -3.30
CA CYS A 189 -9.73 4.54 -2.10
C CYS A 189 -10.36 5.94 -2.16
N VAL A 190 -10.31 6.59 -3.32
CA VAL A 190 -10.91 7.91 -3.52
C VAL A 190 -12.44 7.84 -3.39
N ALA A 191 -13.08 6.87 -4.07
CA ALA A 191 -14.53 6.71 -3.99
C ALA A 191 -15.03 6.39 -2.57
N VAL A 192 -14.27 5.55 -1.83
CA VAL A 192 -14.57 5.23 -0.42
C VAL A 192 -14.42 6.47 0.46
N ALA A 193 -13.37 7.28 0.24
CA ALA A 193 -13.17 8.52 0.99
C ALA A 193 -14.32 9.51 0.77
N GLU A 194 -14.74 9.71 -0.49
CA GLU A 194 -15.87 10.55 -0.84
C GLU A 194 -17.19 10.02 -0.26
N HIS A 195 -17.39 8.71 -0.29
CA HIS A 195 -18.61 8.07 0.25
C HIS A 195 -18.75 8.27 1.77
N ILE A 196 -17.65 8.12 2.52
CA ILE A 196 -17.66 8.18 3.98
C ILE A 196 -17.70 9.62 4.49
N SER A 197 -16.92 10.52 3.91
CA SER A 197 -16.67 11.86 4.45
C SER A 197 -17.15 12.99 3.54
N GLY A 198 -17.72 12.68 2.37
CA GLY A 198 -18.19 13.66 1.39
C GLY A 198 -17.08 14.28 0.52
N SER A 199 -15.82 14.17 0.93
CA SER A 199 -14.66 14.59 0.14
C SER A 199 -13.41 13.84 0.58
N VAL A 200 -12.38 13.84 -0.30
CA VAL A 200 -11.05 13.28 0.02
C VAL A 200 -10.41 14.04 1.19
N ASP A 201 -10.48 15.37 1.20
CA ASP A 201 -9.88 16.20 2.25
C ASP A 201 -10.48 15.89 3.63
N ALA A 202 -11.81 15.79 3.72
CA ALA A 202 -12.47 15.44 4.98
C ALA A 202 -12.12 14.00 5.44
N PHE A 203 -11.91 13.08 4.51
CA PHE A 203 -11.45 11.73 4.84
C PHE A 203 -9.99 11.71 5.31
N VAL A 204 -9.12 12.51 4.72
CA VAL A 204 -7.74 12.69 5.14
C VAL A 204 -7.65 13.25 6.56
N GLU A 205 -8.50 14.21 6.91
CA GLU A 205 -8.62 14.69 8.30
C GLU A 205 -9.01 13.55 9.25
N LEU A 206 -9.98 12.71 8.85
CA LEU A 206 -10.38 11.53 9.62
C LEU A 206 -9.25 10.51 9.76
N MET A 207 -8.44 10.30 8.70
CA MET A 207 -7.24 9.46 8.76
C MET A 207 -6.23 9.97 9.79
N ASN A 208 -5.92 11.26 9.77
CA ASN A 208 -4.97 11.86 10.71
C ASN A 208 -5.50 11.85 12.16
N GLN A 209 -6.81 12.09 12.36
CA GLN A 209 -7.44 11.94 13.66
C GLN A 209 -7.37 10.49 14.18
N LYS A 210 -7.62 9.51 13.29
CA LYS A 210 -7.51 8.08 13.65
C LYS A 210 -6.08 7.72 14.01
N ALA A 211 -5.07 8.13 13.22
CA ALA A 211 -3.67 7.91 13.52
C ALA A 211 -3.28 8.49 14.89
N ALA A 212 -3.68 9.73 15.18
CA ALA A 212 -3.44 10.36 16.48
C ALA A 212 -4.12 9.58 17.64
N SER A 213 -5.35 9.09 17.45
CA SER A 213 -6.05 8.27 18.43
C SER A 213 -5.35 6.93 18.73
N LEU A 214 -4.63 6.40 17.76
CA LEU A 214 -3.79 5.20 17.87
C LEU A 214 -2.39 5.51 18.44
N ARG A 215 -2.13 6.76 18.86
CA ARG A 215 -0.86 7.24 19.39
C ARG A 215 0.29 7.27 18.35
N CYS A 216 -0.04 7.35 17.07
CA CYS A 216 0.95 7.63 16.03
C CYS A 216 1.45 9.06 16.20
N THR A 217 2.74 9.23 16.45
CA THR A 217 3.33 10.55 16.77
C THR A 217 4.16 11.14 15.64
N ASN A 218 4.49 10.31 14.65
CA ASN A 218 5.31 10.72 13.50
C ASN A 218 4.73 10.17 12.18
N THR A 219 3.42 10.39 12.01
CA THR A 219 2.66 9.97 10.82
C THR A 219 1.74 11.10 10.39
N HIS A 220 1.72 11.38 9.10
CA HIS A 220 0.80 12.31 8.48
C HIS A 220 0.36 11.78 7.11
N PHE A 221 -0.91 11.77 6.86
CA PHE A 221 -1.52 11.36 5.60
C PHE A 221 -2.05 12.58 4.84
N THR A 222 -1.88 12.58 3.51
CA THR A 222 -2.41 13.61 2.59
C THR A 222 -3.39 13.03 1.57
N ASN A 223 -3.46 11.69 1.48
CA ASN A 223 -4.37 11.00 0.58
C ASN A 223 -4.71 9.60 1.10
N PRO A 224 -5.81 8.97 0.62
CA PRO A 224 -6.26 7.68 1.11
C PRO A 224 -5.58 6.46 0.47
N ASN A 225 -4.74 6.65 -0.56
CA ASN A 225 -4.20 5.57 -1.38
C ASN A 225 -2.69 5.35 -1.25
N GLY A 226 -1.94 6.33 -0.74
CA GLY A 226 -0.50 6.24 -0.53
C GLY A 226 0.34 6.70 -1.72
N LEU A 227 -0.22 7.45 -2.65
CA LEU A 227 0.56 8.12 -3.69
C LEU A 227 1.51 9.15 -3.08
N PRO A 228 2.68 9.40 -3.70
CA PRO A 228 3.71 10.25 -3.12
C PRO A 228 3.26 11.69 -2.92
N ASP A 229 3.53 12.22 -1.75
CA ASP A 229 3.45 13.62 -1.38
C ASP A 229 4.50 13.87 -0.30
N GLU A 230 5.17 15.01 -0.29
CA GLU A 230 6.24 15.29 0.68
C GLU A 230 5.77 15.28 2.15
N ASN A 231 4.46 15.55 2.35
CA ASN A 231 3.83 15.53 3.68
C ASN A 231 3.10 14.20 3.98
N HIS A 232 3.21 13.18 3.09
CA HIS A 232 2.61 11.87 3.27
C HIS A 232 3.65 10.88 3.79
N TYR A 233 3.76 10.73 5.09
CA TYR A 233 4.78 9.90 5.71
C TYR A 233 4.26 9.12 6.93
N THR A 234 4.98 8.08 7.28
CA THR A 234 4.77 7.26 8.49
C THR A 234 6.10 6.74 9.00
N THR A 235 6.09 6.04 10.12
CA THR A 235 7.24 5.28 10.64
C THR A 235 6.90 3.79 10.72
N ALA A 236 7.89 2.92 10.85
CA ALA A 236 7.64 1.50 11.07
C ALA A 236 6.89 1.26 12.39
N HIS A 237 7.19 2.06 13.42
CA HIS A 237 6.50 2.09 14.71
C HIS A 237 5.01 2.40 14.54
N ASP A 238 4.70 3.57 14.01
CA ASP A 238 3.32 4.04 13.86
C ASP A 238 2.51 3.13 12.95
N MET A 239 3.14 2.62 11.87
CA MET A 239 2.49 1.69 10.97
C MET A 239 2.16 0.36 11.65
N ALA A 240 2.98 -0.11 12.59
CA ALA A 240 2.68 -1.29 13.38
C ALA A 240 1.48 -1.08 14.33
N LEU A 241 1.34 0.12 14.92
CA LEU A 241 0.17 0.48 15.74
C LEU A 241 -1.11 0.51 14.89
N ILE A 242 -1.05 1.11 13.70
CA ILE A 242 -2.17 1.12 12.74
C ILE A 242 -2.50 -0.33 12.32
N ALA A 243 -1.50 -1.13 12.01
CA ALA A 243 -1.65 -2.52 11.63
C ALA A 243 -2.28 -3.37 12.74
N GLN A 244 -1.88 -3.16 14.00
CA GLN A 244 -2.48 -3.84 15.16
C GLN A 244 -3.97 -3.48 15.29
N ALA A 245 -4.32 -2.20 15.21
CA ALA A 245 -5.70 -1.74 15.28
C ALA A 245 -6.56 -2.37 14.16
N ALA A 246 -6.04 -2.42 12.95
CA ALA A 246 -6.71 -3.03 11.80
C ALA A 246 -6.88 -4.55 12.01
N TYR A 247 -5.84 -5.24 12.45
CA TYR A 247 -5.89 -6.69 12.65
C TYR A 247 -6.81 -7.12 13.79
N ASN A 248 -7.10 -6.25 14.75
CA ASN A 248 -8.11 -6.50 15.80
C ASN A 248 -9.54 -6.57 15.24
N ASN A 249 -9.78 -6.07 14.02
CA ASN A 249 -11.06 -6.15 13.35
C ASN A 249 -11.21 -7.45 12.54
N ALA A 250 -12.26 -8.23 12.79
CA ALA A 250 -12.49 -9.52 12.14
C ALA A 250 -12.74 -9.39 10.61
N THR A 251 -13.42 -8.33 10.17
CA THR A 251 -13.65 -8.06 8.75
C THR A 251 -12.32 -7.73 8.05
N PHE A 252 -11.46 -6.93 8.69
CA PHE A 252 -10.14 -6.64 8.14
C PHE A 252 -9.31 -7.92 7.98
N ARG A 253 -9.27 -8.79 9.01
CA ARG A 253 -8.56 -10.09 8.91
C ARG A 253 -9.07 -10.93 7.76
N LYS A 254 -10.40 -11.06 7.61
CA LYS A 254 -11.02 -11.79 6.49
C LYS A 254 -10.54 -11.25 5.15
N VAL A 255 -10.54 -9.93 4.96
CA VAL A 255 -10.16 -9.29 3.69
C VAL A 255 -8.66 -9.47 3.40
N CYS A 256 -7.79 -9.16 4.35
CA CYS A 256 -6.34 -9.16 4.10
C CYS A 256 -5.74 -10.56 3.87
N GLN A 257 -6.37 -11.62 4.41
CA GLN A 257 -5.93 -13.01 4.20
C GLN A 257 -6.48 -13.66 2.92
N THR A 258 -7.47 -13.03 2.28
CA THR A 258 -8.11 -13.56 1.07
C THR A 258 -7.13 -13.51 -0.11
N THR A 259 -6.94 -14.64 -0.79
CA THR A 259 -6.00 -14.74 -1.92
C THR A 259 -6.62 -14.29 -3.24
N THR A 260 -7.91 -14.57 -3.44
CA THR A 260 -8.68 -14.20 -4.65
C THR A 260 -10.10 -13.81 -4.26
N TYR A 261 -10.67 -12.84 -4.97
CA TYR A 261 -12.04 -12.39 -4.78
C TYR A 261 -12.68 -12.03 -6.13
N CYS A 262 -13.96 -12.34 -6.30
CA CYS A 262 -14.69 -12.02 -7.52
C CYS A 262 -15.73 -10.92 -7.26
N ILE A 263 -15.56 -9.79 -7.92
CA ILE A 263 -16.60 -8.76 -8.01
C ILE A 263 -17.58 -9.18 -9.14
N GLY A 264 -18.84 -9.33 -8.82
CA GLY A 264 -19.88 -9.66 -9.78
C GLY A 264 -20.16 -8.54 -10.79
N LYS A 265 -21.14 -8.78 -11.66
CA LYS A 265 -21.59 -7.76 -12.60
C LYS A 265 -22.15 -6.53 -11.89
N THR A 266 -21.85 -5.35 -12.45
CA THR A 266 -22.29 -4.07 -11.91
C THR A 266 -23.27 -3.35 -12.85
N ASN A 267 -23.73 -2.17 -12.46
CA ASN A 267 -24.56 -1.32 -13.32
C ASN A 267 -23.83 -0.78 -14.57
N LYS A 268 -22.50 -0.86 -14.64
CA LYS A 268 -21.68 -0.37 -15.74
C LYS A 268 -20.78 -1.44 -16.38
N CYS A 269 -20.62 -2.60 -15.73
CA CYS A 269 -19.80 -3.71 -16.23
C CYS A 269 -20.61 -4.99 -16.25
N GLY A 270 -20.76 -5.59 -17.44
CA GLY A 270 -21.47 -6.86 -17.64
C GLY A 270 -20.62 -8.10 -17.39
N GLU A 271 -19.37 -7.93 -16.99
CA GLU A 271 -18.40 -9.00 -16.75
C GLU A 271 -18.01 -9.03 -15.28
N GLU A 272 -17.56 -10.18 -14.81
CA GLU A 272 -16.99 -10.37 -13.49
C GLU A 272 -15.55 -9.84 -13.47
N ARG A 273 -15.10 -9.30 -12.31
CA ARG A 273 -13.70 -8.92 -12.06
C ARG A 273 -13.11 -9.83 -11.01
N TRP A 274 -12.08 -10.57 -11.39
CA TRP A 274 -11.31 -11.40 -10.48
C TRP A 274 -10.12 -10.61 -9.94
N LEU A 275 -10.10 -10.46 -8.63
CA LEU A 275 -9.03 -9.79 -7.89
C LEU A 275 -8.07 -10.82 -7.32
N SER A 276 -6.77 -10.52 -7.36
CA SER A 276 -5.72 -11.38 -6.82
C SER A 276 -4.87 -10.63 -5.80
N ASN A 277 -4.69 -11.20 -4.63
CA ASN A 277 -3.89 -10.57 -3.60
C ASN A 277 -2.41 -10.52 -4.00
N HIS A 278 -1.84 -9.31 -3.98
CA HIS A 278 -0.44 -9.07 -4.33
C HIS A 278 0.55 -9.45 -3.22
N HIS A 279 0.08 -9.85 -2.04
CA HIS A 279 0.93 -10.24 -0.92
C HIS A 279 1.55 -11.63 -1.16
N LYS A 280 2.82 -11.65 -1.54
CA LYS A 280 3.49 -12.86 -2.02
C LYS A 280 3.87 -13.88 -0.94
N MET A 281 3.67 -13.55 0.35
CA MET A 281 3.92 -14.46 1.47
C MET A 281 2.68 -15.27 1.88
N LEU A 282 1.52 -15.01 1.28
CA LEU A 282 0.32 -15.82 1.45
C LEU A 282 0.53 -17.25 0.90
N PRO A 283 -0.28 -18.24 1.33
CA PRO A 283 -0.22 -19.60 0.79
C PRO A 283 -0.31 -19.63 -0.73
N ASP A 284 0.42 -20.55 -1.35
CA ASP A 284 0.47 -20.78 -2.80
C ASP A 284 1.00 -19.58 -3.62
N ARG A 285 1.87 -18.77 -3.00
CA ARG A 285 2.57 -17.64 -3.64
C ARG A 285 4.10 -17.85 -3.63
N ASP A 286 4.82 -17.04 -4.43
CA ASP A 286 6.27 -17.17 -4.69
C ASP A 286 7.15 -17.16 -3.41
N TYR A 287 6.71 -16.49 -2.36
CA TYR A 287 7.41 -16.33 -1.08
C TYR A 287 6.57 -16.82 0.09
N THR A 288 5.77 -17.86 -0.13
CA THR A 288 4.91 -18.44 0.93
C THR A 288 5.67 -18.57 2.24
N TYR A 289 5.07 -18.01 3.32
CA TYR A 289 5.60 -18.09 4.66
C TYR A 289 4.59 -18.79 5.58
N GLU A 290 5.05 -19.85 6.27
CA GLU A 290 4.20 -20.62 7.16
C GLU A 290 3.61 -19.73 8.26
N GLY A 291 2.28 -19.76 8.39
CA GLY A 291 1.55 -18.92 9.34
C GLY A 291 1.24 -17.52 8.86
N CYS A 292 1.60 -17.13 7.64
CA CYS A 292 1.18 -15.85 7.08
C CYS A 292 -0.34 -15.76 6.96
N THR A 293 -0.92 -14.74 7.58
CA THR A 293 -2.36 -14.46 7.58
C THR A 293 -2.71 -13.20 6.78
N GLY A 294 -1.80 -12.74 5.91
CA GLY A 294 -2.04 -11.62 5.00
C GLY A 294 -1.22 -10.37 5.32
N GLY A 295 -1.67 -9.26 4.78
CA GLY A 295 -0.99 -7.97 4.94
C GLY A 295 -1.23 -7.03 3.78
N LYS A 296 -0.29 -6.11 3.54
CA LYS A 296 -0.36 -5.15 2.41
C LYS A 296 1.02 -4.85 1.87
N THR A 297 1.14 -4.87 0.56
CA THR A 297 2.33 -4.43 -0.18
C THR A 297 2.19 -2.96 -0.58
N GLY A 298 3.32 -2.26 -0.72
CA GLY A 298 3.38 -0.93 -1.29
C GLY A 298 4.63 -0.73 -2.13
N PHE A 299 4.51 0.09 -3.17
CA PHE A 299 5.62 0.52 -3.99
C PHE A 299 5.34 1.88 -4.62
N THR A 300 6.30 2.77 -4.55
CA THR A 300 6.47 3.96 -5.39
C THR A 300 7.96 4.19 -5.60
N GLN A 301 8.34 5.00 -6.58
CA GLN A 301 9.75 5.36 -6.77
C GLN A 301 10.35 6.01 -5.50
N ALA A 302 9.58 6.84 -4.80
CA ALA A 302 10.03 7.52 -3.59
C ALA A 302 10.12 6.58 -2.38
N ALA A 303 9.15 5.67 -2.21
CA ALA A 303 9.08 4.75 -1.08
C ALA A 303 9.96 3.50 -1.26
N LEU A 304 10.28 3.11 -2.50
CA LEU A 304 10.71 1.76 -2.85
C LEU A 304 9.66 0.73 -2.36
N ASN A 305 10.08 -0.51 -2.07
CA ASN A 305 9.13 -1.50 -1.54
C ASN A 305 8.86 -1.26 -0.05
N THR A 306 7.58 -1.35 0.32
CA THR A 306 7.08 -1.36 1.70
C THR A 306 6.17 -2.57 1.89
N LEU A 307 6.18 -3.16 3.08
CA LEU A 307 5.43 -4.38 3.37
C LEU A 307 4.97 -4.40 4.84
N VAL A 308 3.70 -4.72 5.02
CA VAL A 308 3.14 -5.13 6.31
C VAL A 308 2.70 -6.58 6.17
N THR A 309 3.18 -7.46 7.04
CA THR A 309 2.83 -8.88 7.05
C THR A 309 2.37 -9.30 8.43
N TYR A 310 1.22 -9.94 8.50
CA TYR A 310 0.70 -10.59 9.68
C TYR A 310 0.99 -12.08 9.62
N ALA A 311 1.38 -12.64 10.75
CA ALA A 311 1.61 -14.08 10.86
C ALA A 311 1.15 -14.61 12.22
N GLU A 312 0.68 -15.86 12.23
CA GLU A 312 0.26 -16.57 13.45
C GLU A 312 0.86 -17.97 13.47
N ARG A 313 1.52 -18.31 14.60
CA ARG A 313 2.02 -19.66 14.89
C ARG A 313 1.75 -20.01 16.36
N ASN A 314 1.20 -21.18 16.60
CA ASN A 314 0.92 -21.68 17.96
C ASN A 314 0.14 -20.69 18.85
N GLY A 315 -0.82 -19.98 18.27
CA GLY A 315 -1.65 -19.00 18.95
C GLY A 315 -0.96 -17.66 19.24
N ARG A 316 0.27 -17.46 18.78
CA ARG A 316 0.98 -16.18 18.84
C ARG A 316 0.82 -15.42 17.54
N ARG A 317 0.48 -14.15 17.61
CA ARG A 317 0.23 -13.28 16.47
C ARG A 317 1.27 -12.18 16.41
N LEU A 318 1.97 -12.09 15.28
CA LEU A 318 2.98 -11.06 15.04
C LEU A 318 2.60 -10.20 13.84
N VAL A 319 3.05 -8.95 13.85
CA VAL A 319 3.11 -8.10 12.67
C VAL A 319 4.56 -7.70 12.41
N CYS A 320 4.98 -7.81 11.16
CA CYS A 320 6.23 -7.26 10.65
C CYS A 320 5.94 -6.10 9.72
N VAL A 321 6.59 -4.97 9.94
CA VAL A 321 6.58 -3.81 9.05
C VAL A 321 7.99 -3.60 8.53
N SER A 322 8.16 -3.59 7.21
CA SER A 322 9.42 -3.31 6.52
C SER A 322 9.23 -2.14 5.57
N LEU A 323 10.06 -1.10 5.70
CA LEU A 323 9.96 0.12 4.91
C LEU A 323 11.25 0.37 4.13
N ARG A 324 11.08 0.76 2.88
CA ARG A 324 12.14 1.19 1.98
C ARG A 324 13.21 0.12 1.75
N THR A 325 12.81 -0.95 1.05
CA THR A 325 13.68 -2.05 0.65
C THR A 325 13.73 -2.16 -0.87
N ASN A 326 14.88 -2.51 -1.41
CA ASN A 326 15.02 -2.78 -2.84
C ASN A 326 14.50 -4.17 -3.21
N GLY A 327 13.69 -4.22 -4.27
CA GLY A 327 13.28 -5.44 -4.94
C GLY A 327 12.57 -6.47 -4.05
N ARG A 328 12.81 -7.74 -4.37
CA ARG A 328 12.15 -8.87 -3.71
C ARG A 328 12.75 -9.23 -2.35
N GLN A 329 13.88 -8.62 -2.00
CA GLN A 329 14.56 -8.85 -0.72
C GLN A 329 13.64 -8.56 0.49
N ILE A 330 12.67 -7.68 0.33
CA ILE A 330 11.69 -7.36 1.38
C ILE A 330 10.97 -8.61 1.92
N TYR A 331 10.72 -9.62 1.10
CA TYR A 331 10.05 -10.86 1.53
C TYR A 331 11.00 -11.75 2.34
N THR A 332 12.27 -11.85 1.94
CA THR A 332 13.31 -12.58 2.68
C THR A 332 13.59 -11.93 4.02
N ASP A 333 13.71 -10.59 4.04
CA ASP A 333 13.87 -9.82 5.28
C ASP A 333 12.69 -10.05 6.24
N THR A 334 11.46 -9.97 5.70
CA THR A 334 10.25 -10.16 6.50
C THR A 334 10.15 -11.58 7.07
N ALA A 335 10.51 -12.61 6.30
CA ALA A 335 10.55 -13.98 6.78
C ALA A 335 11.56 -14.15 7.92
N SER A 336 12.79 -13.64 7.76
CA SER A 336 13.83 -13.66 8.78
C SER A 336 13.41 -12.94 10.06
N LEU A 337 12.75 -11.80 9.94
CA LEU A 337 12.24 -11.01 11.07
C LEU A 337 11.11 -11.73 11.82
N LEU A 338 10.16 -12.34 11.09
CA LEU A 338 9.09 -13.12 11.69
C LEU A 338 9.64 -14.37 12.40
N ASP A 339 10.58 -15.08 11.77
CA ASP A 339 11.26 -16.22 12.40
C ASP A 339 12.01 -15.81 13.67
N TYR A 340 12.70 -14.66 13.65
CA TYR A 340 13.30 -14.09 14.86
C TYR A 340 12.26 -13.90 15.97
N GLY A 341 11.10 -13.32 15.64
CA GLY A 341 10.02 -13.07 16.59
C GLY A 341 9.43 -14.37 17.14
N PHE A 342 9.19 -15.37 16.30
CA PHE A 342 8.60 -16.65 16.75
C PHE A 342 9.58 -17.54 17.51
N ASN A 343 10.86 -17.55 17.18
CA ASN A 343 11.83 -18.49 17.71
C ASN A 343 12.47 -18.01 19.03
N ASN A 344 12.53 -16.70 19.26
CA ASN A 344 13.28 -16.15 20.41
C ASN A 344 12.39 -15.66 21.55
N PHE A 345 11.07 -15.57 21.36
CA PHE A 345 10.18 -15.04 22.38
C PHE A 345 9.02 -16.01 22.62
N GLN A 346 8.56 -16.05 23.86
CA GLN A 346 7.45 -16.92 24.28
C GLN A 346 6.37 -16.07 24.96
N ASN A 347 5.10 -16.49 24.80
CA ASN A 347 4.03 -15.89 25.58
C ASN A 347 4.18 -16.37 27.04
N TYR A 348 4.28 -15.45 27.97
CA TYR A 348 4.12 -15.79 29.38
C TYR A 348 2.61 -15.93 29.65
N SER A 349 2.20 -17.12 30.02
CA SER A 349 0.84 -17.45 30.48
C SER A 349 0.62 -16.98 31.92
#